data_e87b233db90dc09bb95c6e884c138528
#
_entry.id   e87b233db90dc09bb95c6e884c138528
#
_cell.length_a   1.000
_cell.length_b   1.000
_cell.length_c   1.000
_cell.angle_alpha   90.00
_cell.angle_beta   90.00
_cell.angle_gamma   90.00
#
_symmetry.space_group_name_H-M   'P 1'
#
loop_
_entity.id
_entity.type
_entity.pdbx_description
1 polymer ?
#
loop_
_entity_poly.entity_id
_entity_poly.type
_entity_poly.pdbx_seq_one_letter_code
_entity_poly.pdbx_strand_id
1 'polypeptide(L)'
;MKSIYFRNFLATAALVLCCFTIIGAAFFFLGRSYLINSTRESMNASADEVVRAAAAVSHEQSLSSWSLRMTISPIANSISCHIFISDQDGLVLSCSDLVPYCEHTGKKLDQTVVNTLHVEKKLDRPTTLAGFYHEQRLVVAKPIETDGSVIGYVFVSSDNASVLDTWKTFIGVALTVGVAVMLIAMLMSLIFSKKMAEPLDQLTVASRKFALGDFSVRVENPKRRDDEIGTLLDSFNNMADTLEKSDRKRQELIANISHELRTPMTTIAGFADGIIDGTIPREQEDKYLRKIADETRRLARLVRNMLDLSQAETKAVDKSKRIKFDLSELLLQTLLSFESRAKAKSLDVDPQLPENPIIVFAERDSITQVLYNLTDNAVKFASPGSTIKILLYKRDGKAYVSINDKGETIPPDDLPYIFDRFHKSDRSRSMDKDGVGLGLYLVKRIINSHDEDIAVTSRDGVTEFVFTLPLA
;
A
#
# COMPACT_ATOMS: atom_id res chain seq x y z
N MET A 1 22.09 9.16 6.32
CA MET A 1 21.49 7.92 5.77
C MET A 1 21.23 8.13 4.29
N LYS A 2 21.71 7.23 3.42
CA LYS A 2 21.46 7.37 1.97
C LYS A 2 19.96 7.14 1.74
N SER A 3 19.28 8.12 1.16
CA SER A 3 17.84 8.09 0.84
C SER A 3 17.48 6.78 0.12
N ILE A 4 16.30 6.20 0.41
CA ILE A 4 15.73 5.04 -0.31
C ILE A 4 15.71 5.31 -1.81
N TYR A 5 15.42 6.56 -2.19
CA TYR A 5 15.52 7.07 -3.55
C TYR A 5 16.87 6.73 -4.20
N PHE A 6 18.00 7.11 -3.56
CA PHE A 6 19.33 6.91 -4.13
C PHE A 6 19.71 5.42 -4.21
N ARG A 7 19.30 4.61 -3.25
CA ARG A 7 19.55 3.16 -3.27
C ARG A 7 18.80 2.46 -4.40
N ASN A 8 17.52 2.79 -4.58
CA ASN A 8 16.72 2.22 -5.66
C ASN A 8 17.21 2.68 -7.03
N PHE A 9 17.55 3.97 -7.17
CA PHE A 9 18.13 4.47 -8.40
C PHE A 9 19.45 3.77 -8.73
N LEU A 10 20.36 3.62 -7.77
CA LEU A 10 21.65 2.96 -8.00
C LEU A 10 21.47 1.47 -8.36
N ALA A 11 20.55 0.77 -7.70
CA ALA A 11 20.25 -0.63 -7.99
C ALA A 11 19.67 -0.82 -9.40
N THR A 12 18.69 0.01 -9.81
CA THR A 12 18.10 -0.05 -11.15
C THR A 12 19.11 0.38 -12.23
N ALA A 13 19.93 1.39 -11.98
CA ALA A 13 20.99 1.81 -12.91
C ALA A 13 22.05 0.71 -13.09
N ALA A 14 22.46 0.06 -12.02
CA ALA A 14 23.41 -1.08 -12.08
C ALA A 14 22.81 -2.27 -12.85
N LEU A 15 21.53 -2.58 -12.63
CA LEU A 15 20.83 -3.64 -13.35
C LEU A 15 20.76 -3.34 -14.85
N VAL A 16 20.37 -2.12 -15.22
CA VAL A 16 20.30 -1.68 -16.63
C VAL A 16 21.68 -1.79 -17.29
N LEU A 17 22.73 -1.30 -16.62
CA LEU A 17 24.11 -1.39 -17.13
C LEU A 17 24.55 -2.85 -17.32
N CYS A 18 24.26 -3.72 -16.37
CA CYS A 18 24.56 -5.15 -16.44
C CYS A 18 23.83 -5.81 -17.62
N CYS A 19 22.54 -5.54 -17.80
CA CYS A 19 21.78 -6.06 -18.94
C CYS A 19 22.38 -5.59 -20.29
N PHE A 20 22.74 -4.31 -20.40
CA PHE A 20 23.35 -3.78 -21.61
C PHE A 20 24.71 -4.42 -21.92
N THR A 21 25.55 -4.64 -20.91
CA THR A 21 26.84 -5.31 -21.10
C THR A 21 26.68 -6.75 -21.57
N ILE A 22 25.74 -7.49 -20.99
CA ILE A 22 25.45 -8.88 -21.38
C ILE A 22 24.92 -8.93 -22.82
N ILE A 23 23.90 -8.10 -23.14
CA ILE A 23 23.31 -8.05 -24.49
C ILE A 23 24.36 -7.61 -25.52
N GLY A 24 25.18 -6.60 -25.20
CA GLY A 24 26.26 -6.13 -26.07
C GLY A 24 27.30 -7.20 -26.33
N ALA A 25 27.74 -7.94 -25.32
CA ALA A 25 28.66 -9.06 -25.46
C ALA A 25 28.04 -10.19 -26.30
N ALA A 26 26.79 -10.57 -26.04
CA ALA A 26 26.10 -11.58 -26.84
C ALA A 26 25.96 -11.16 -28.31
N PHE A 27 25.56 -9.91 -28.56
CA PHE A 27 25.49 -9.35 -29.91
C PHE A 27 26.84 -9.41 -30.63
N PHE A 28 27.91 -9.03 -29.93
CA PHE A 28 29.27 -9.05 -30.50
C PHE A 28 29.69 -10.47 -30.90
N PHE A 29 29.56 -11.44 -30.02
CA PHE A 29 30.02 -12.81 -30.29
C PHE A 29 29.09 -13.54 -31.28
N LEU A 30 27.78 -13.50 -31.07
CA LEU A 30 26.83 -14.21 -31.92
C LEU A 30 26.72 -13.58 -33.31
N GLY A 31 26.68 -12.23 -33.36
CA GLY A 31 26.59 -11.51 -34.62
C GLY A 31 27.82 -11.69 -35.51
N ARG A 32 29.04 -11.65 -34.92
CA ARG A 32 30.25 -11.95 -35.67
C ARG A 32 30.26 -13.39 -36.22
N SER A 33 29.87 -14.36 -35.40
CA SER A 33 29.80 -15.75 -35.80
C SER A 33 28.78 -15.96 -36.93
N TYR A 34 27.61 -15.34 -36.79
CA TYR A 34 26.57 -15.39 -37.79
C TYR A 34 27.01 -14.80 -39.14
N LEU A 35 27.63 -13.63 -39.13
CA LEU A 35 28.10 -12.94 -40.32
C LEU A 35 29.13 -13.79 -41.09
N ILE A 36 30.11 -14.34 -40.39
CA ILE A 36 31.14 -15.19 -40.97
C ILE A 36 30.52 -16.45 -41.59
N ASN A 37 29.60 -17.11 -40.87
CA ASN A 37 28.96 -18.32 -41.37
C ASN A 37 28.03 -18.03 -42.58
N SER A 38 27.27 -16.93 -42.52
CA SER A 38 26.42 -16.50 -43.64
C SER A 38 27.21 -16.19 -44.91
N THR A 39 28.32 -15.45 -44.74
CA THR A 39 29.26 -15.19 -45.87
C THR A 39 29.82 -16.49 -46.43
N ARG A 40 30.24 -17.41 -45.57
CA ARG A 40 30.75 -18.72 -45.96
C ARG A 40 29.74 -19.55 -46.74
N GLU A 41 28.47 -19.57 -46.30
CA GLU A 41 27.38 -20.26 -46.99
C GLU A 41 27.12 -19.66 -48.39
N SER A 42 27.10 -18.32 -48.50
CA SER A 42 26.95 -17.62 -49.77
C SER A 42 28.09 -17.91 -50.74
N MET A 43 29.34 -17.92 -50.23
CA MET A 43 30.51 -18.26 -51.03
C MET A 43 30.48 -19.72 -51.50
N ASN A 44 30.04 -20.66 -50.66
CA ASN A 44 29.91 -22.06 -51.03
C ASN A 44 28.87 -22.25 -52.12
N ALA A 45 27.72 -21.59 -52.02
CA ALA A 45 26.63 -21.64 -53.03
C ALA A 45 27.12 -21.07 -54.38
N SER A 46 27.81 -19.94 -54.34
CA SER A 46 28.40 -19.34 -55.55
C SER A 46 29.52 -20.18 -56.17
N ALA A 47 30.35 -20.82 -55.32
CA ALA A 47 31.34 -21.76 -55.82
C ALA A 47 30.69 -22.94 -56.59
N ASP A 48 29.56 -23.51 -56.08
CA ASP A 48 28.83 -24.56 -56.75
C ASP A 48 28.23 -24.10 -58.08
N GLU A 49 27.73 -22.86 -58.13
CA GLU A 49 27.17 -22.28 -59.36
C GLU A 49 28.26 -22.10 -60.41
N VAL A 50 29.42 -21.57 -60.03
CA VAL A 50 30.57 -21.39 -60.93
C VAL A 50 31.16 -22.72 -61.37
N VAL A 51 31.24 -23.74 -60.49
CA VAL A 51 31.66 -25.09 -60.88
C VAL A 51 30.73 -25.66 -61.97
N ARG A 52 29.43 -25.55 -61.82
CA ARG A 52 28.46 -25.98 -62.83
C ARG A 52 28.64 -25.24 -64.16
N ALA A 53 28.81 -23.90 -64.09
CA ALA A 53 29.01 -23.09 -65.27
C ALA A 53 30.33 -23.45 -66.00
N ALA A 54 31.41 -23.63 -65.24
CA ALA A 54 32.70 -24.01 -65.79
C ALA A 54 32.72 -25.41 -66.39
N ALA A 55 32.08 -26.38 -65.76
CA ALA A 55 31.92 -27.74 -66.33
C ALA A 55 31.12 -27.74 -67.64
N ALA A 56 30.04 -26.96 -67.74
CA ALA A 56 29.23 -26.85 -68.96
C ALA A 56 30.04 -26.23 -70.14
N VAL A 57 30.82 -25.18 -69.82
CA VAL A 57 31.64 -24.51 -70.85
C VAL A 57 32.83 -25.37 -71.26
N SER A 58 33.40 -26.20 -70.41
CA SER A 58 34.56 -27.03 -70.68
C SER A 58 34.38 -28.07 -71.78
N HIS A 59 33.14 -28.46 -72.07
CA HIS A 59 32.85 -29.35 -73.19
C HIS A 59 33.02 -28.70 -74.57
N GLU A 60 32.87 -27.38 -74.67
CA GLU A 60 32.91 -26.68 -75.95
C GLU A 60 34.09 -25.67 -76.06
N GLN A 61 34.57 -25.17 -74.93
CA GLN A 61 35.56 -24.09 -74.88
C GLN A 61 36.57 -24.30 -73.74
N SER A 62 37.73 -23.62 -73.84
CA SER A 62 38.74 -23.59 -72.77
C SER A 62 38.23 -22.87 -71.53
N LEU A 63 38.68 -23.26 -70.30
CA LEU A 63 38.45 -22.56 -69.02
C LEU A 63 38.96 -21.12 -69.02
N SER A 64 39.73 -20.72 -70.00
CA SER A 64 40.20 -19.32 -70.21
C SER A 64 39.25 -18.50 -71.08
N SER A 65 38.09 -19.06 -71.48
CA SER A 65 37.16 -18.41 -72.41
C SER A 65 36.54 -17.13 -71.83
N TRP A 66 36.35 -16.13 -72.69
CA TRP A 66 35.72 -14.87 -72.34
C TRP A 66 34.27 -15.05 -71.87
N SER A 67 33.53 -16.03 -72.43
CA SER A 67 32.19 -16.39 -72.05
C SER A 67 32.06 -16.82 -70.59
N LEU A 68 33.04 -17.62 -70.11
CA LEU A 68 33.07 -18.02 -68.71
C LEU A 68 33.36 -16.82 -67.77
N ARG A 69 34.26 -15.92 -68.21
CA ARG A 69 34.56 -14.69 -67.46
C ARG A 69 33.32 -13.79 -67.33
N MET A 70 32.51 -13.66 -68.37
CA MET A 70 31.24 -12.91 -68.32
C MET A 70 30.17 -13.57 -67.44
N THR A 71 30.24 -14.86 -67.22
CA THR A 71 29.35 -15.59 -66.30
C THR A 71 29.76 -15.44 -64.84
N ILE A 72 31.05 -15.50 -64.53
CA ILE A 72 31.56 -15.46 -63.15
C ILE A 72 31.57 -14.02 -62.55
N SER A 73 31.72 -12.98 -63.39
CA SER A 73 31.77 -11.60 -62.92
C SER A 73 30.50 -11.12 -62.24
N PRO A 74 29.27 -11.31 -62.79
CA PRO A 74 28.05 -10.97 -62.05
C PRO A 74 27.86 -11.74 -60.75
N ILE A 75 28.21 -13.04 -60.73
CA ILE A 75 28.16 -13.84 -59.49
C ILE A 75 29.11 -13.27 -58.44
N ALA A 76 30.34 -12.98 -58.79
CA ALA A 76 31.33 -12.37 -57.88
C ALA A 76 30.86 -11.02 -57.33
N ASN A 77 30.29 -10.15 -58.16
CA ASN A 77 29.78 -8.86 -57.76
C ASN A 77 28.54 -8.98 -56.83
N SER A 78 27.66 -9.96 -57.06
CA SER A 78 26.46 -10.14 -56.21
C SER A 78 26.78 -10.51 -54.78
N ILE A 79 27.88 -11.18 -54.52
CA ILE A 79 28.37 -11.58 -53.19
C ILE A 79 29.55 -10.74 -52.68
N SER A 80 29.94 -9.74 -53.48
CA SER A 80 31.13 -8.90 -53.16
C SER A 80 32.38 -9.73 -52.86
N CYS A 81 32.61 -10.81 -53.62
CA CYS A 81 33.73 -11.72 -53.54
C CYS A 81 34.55 -11.70 -54.83
N HIS A 82 35.79 -12.09 -54.70
CA HIS A 82 36.68 -12.30 -55.85
C HIS A 82 36.64 -13.78 -56.25
N ILE A 83 36.37 -14.10 -57.51
CA ILE A 83 36.32 -15.45 -58.03
C ILE A 83 37.41 -15.64 -59.11
N PHE A 84 38.18 -16.71 -59.02
CA PHE A 84 39.11 -17.10 -60.05
C PHE A 84 39.10 -18.62 -60.28
N ILE A 85 39.51 -19.02 -61.47
CA ILE A 85 39.56 -20.42 -61.89
C ILE A 85 41.00 -20.75 -62.27
N SER A 86 41.50 -21.89 -61.79
CA SER A 86 42.80 -22.42 -62.14
C SER A 86 42.67 -23.75 -62.89
N ASP A 87 43.72 -24.13 -63.64
CA ASP A 87 43.87 -25.48 -64.15
C ASP A 87 44.30 -26.47 -63.07
N GLN A 88 44.55 -27.72 -63.45
CA GLN A 88 44.99 -28.81 -62.58
C GLN A 88 46.35 -28.54 -61.91
N ASP A 89 47.22 -27.76 -62.57
CA ASP A 89 48.58 -27.40 -62.09
C ASP A 89 48.61 -26.13 -61.24
N GLY A 90 47.44 -25.51 -61.01
CA GLY A 90 47.26 -24.30 -60.22
C GLY A 90 47.55 -22.99 -60.96
N LEU A 91 47.67 -23.02 -62.31
CA LEU A 91 47.76 -21.80 -63.09
C LEU A 91 46.40 -21.13 -63.23
N VAL A 92 46.28 -19.86 -62.82
CA VAL A 92 45.04 -19.08 -62.91
C VAL A 92 44.73 -18.74 -64.38
N LEU A 93 43.62 -19.28 -64.85
CA LEU A 93 43.18 -19.13 -66.24
C LEU A 93 42.15 -18.01 -66.43
N SER A 94 41.26 -17.80 -65.42
CA SER A 94 40.17 -16.84 -65.51
C SER A 94 39.89 -16.18 -64.16
N CYS A 95 39.44 -14.93 -64.17
CA CYS A 95 39.19 -14.13 -63.02
C CYS A 95 37.92 -13.31 -63.19
N SER A 96 37.18 -13.04 -62.11
CA SER A 96 35.93 -12.24 -62.10
C SER A 96 36.18 -10.75 -62.45
N ASP A 97 37.39 -10.25 -62.32
CA ASP A 97 37.69 -8.87 -62.63
C ASP A 97 37.67 -8.65 -64.15
N LEU A 98 36.83 -7.73 -64.58
CA LEU A 98 36.65 -7.38 -66.02
C LEU A 98 37.75 -6.41 -66.52
N VAL A 99 38.66 -6.00 -65.71
CA VAL A 99 39.78 -5.11 -66.09
C VAL A 99 40.77 -5.91 -67.00
N PRO A 100 41.29 -5.29 -68.05
CA PRO A 100 42.10 -5.99 -69.06
C PRO A 100 43.34 -6.72 -68.48
N TYR A 101 43.80 -6.34 -67.32
CA TYR A 101 44.93 -6.97 -66.60
C TYR A 101 44.55 -7.28 -65.17
N CYS A 102 43.89 -8.42 -64.96
CA CYS A 102 43.72 -8.95 -63.62
C CYS A 102 45.10 -9.44 -63.11
N GLU A 103 45.55 -8.92 -61.98
CA GLU A 103 46.84 -9.28 -61.40
C GLU A 103 47.00 -10.78 -61.10
N HIS A 104 45.92 -11.50 -60.99
CA HIS A 104 45.89 -12.91 -60.64
C HIS A 104 45.99 -13.82 -61.87
N THR A 105 45.55 -13.40 -63.05
CA THR A 105 45.57 -14.21 -64.26
C THR A 105 47.04 -14.48 -64.72
N GLY A 106 47.36 -15.72 -64.93
CA GLY A 106 48.71 -16.16 -65.29
C GLY A 106 49.64 -16.38 -64.08
N LYS A 107 49.24 -16.08 -62.87
CA LYS A 107 49.92 -16.46 -61.65
C LYS A 107 49.69 -17.93 -61.35
N LYS A 108 50.75 -18.60 -60.82
CA LYS A 108 50.62 -20.00 -60.39
C LYS A 108 50.45 -20.06 -58.89
N LEU A 109 49.51 -20.87 -58.45
CA LEU A 109 49.33 -21.19 -57.03
C LEU A 109 50.40 -22.10 -56.52
N ASP A 110 50.69 -22.04 -55.23
CA ASP A 110 51.66 -22.96 -54.62
C ASP A 110 51.16 -24.40 -54.69
N GLN A 111 52.03 -25.33 -54.96
CA GLN A 111 51.70 -26.75 -55.15
C GLN A 111 51.08 -27.38 -53.91
N THR A 112 51.33 -26.82 -52.70
CA THR A 112 50.74 -27.28 -51.45
C THR A 112 49.22 -27.03 -51.42
N VAL A 113 48.76 -25.92 -52.00
CA VAL A 113 47.32 -25.60 -52.11
C VAL A 113 46.61 -26.56 -53.07
N VAL A 114 47.24 -26.82 -54.22
CA VAL A 114 46.70 -27.74 -55.25
C VAL A 114 46.65 -29.16 -54.70
N ASN A 115 47.67 -29.65 -54.05
CA ASN A 115 47.74 -30.95 -53.42
C ASN A 115 46.67 -31.10 -52.30
N THR A 116 46.45 -30.06 -51.52
CA THR A 116 45.38 -30.05 -50.49
C THR A 116 44.00 -30.22 -51.16
N LEU A 117 43.73 -29.47 -52.22
CA LEU A 117 42.47 -29.55 -52.94
C LEU A 117 42.26 -30.90 -53.65
N HIS A 118 43.34 -31.51 -54.13
CA HIS A 118 43.30 -32.83 -54.74
C HIS A 118 42.92 -33.91 -53.73
N VAL A 119 43.40 -33.79 -52.46
CA VAL A 119 43.13 -34.77 -51.40
C VAL A 119 41.77 -34.47 -50.70
N GLU A 120 41.52 -33.23 -50.28
CA GLU A 120 40.39 -32.84 -49.48
C GLU A 120 39.13 -32.53 -50.34
N LYS A 121 39.26 -32.37 -51.65
CA LYS A 121 38.23 -31.99 -52.62
C LYS A 121 37.47 -30.69 -52.26
N LYS A 122 37.83 -30.01 -51.19
CA LYS A 122 37.23 -28.77 -50.74
C LYS A 122 38.22 -28.02 -49.86
N LEU A 123 38.33 -26.72 -50.06
CA LEU A 123 38.97 -25.80 -49.10
C LEU A 123 37.94 -24.80 -48.60
N ASP A 124 37.81 -24.64 -47.29
CA ASP A 124 36.81 -23.74 -46.70
C ASP A 124 37.37 -23.22 -45.35
N ARG A 125 38.32 -22.28 -45.45
CA ARG A 125 39.00 -21.68 -44.30
C ARG A 125 39.66 -20.37 -44.64
N PRO A 126 39.93 -19.51 -43.60
CA PRO A 126 40.78 -18.35 -43.80
C PRO A 126 42.21 -18.79 -44.22
N THR A 127 42.71 -18.25 -45.31
CA THR A 127 44.04 -18.59 -45.79
C THR A 127 44.63 -17.49 -46.69
N THR A 128 45.94 -17.42 -46.79
CA THR A 128 46.67 -16.60 -47.77
C THR A 128 46.90 -17.35 -49.08
N LEU A 129 46.40 -18.61 -49.24
CA LEU A 129 46.73 -19.50 -50.32
C LEU A 129 48.26 -19.64 -50.52
N ALA A 130 49.00 -19.90 -49.42
CA ALA A 130 50.45 -20.02 -49.40
C ALA A 130 51.17 -18.80 -49.97
N GLY A 131 50.70 -17.57 -49.65
CA GLY A 131 51.30 -16.31 -50.08
C GLY A 131 50.77 -15.75 -51.42
N PHE A 132 49.74 -16.37 -51.99
CA PHE A 132 49.06 -15.83 -53.19
C PHE A 132 48.39 -14.49 -52.87
N TYR A 133 47.77 -14.39 -51.67
CA TYR A 133 47.27 -13.14 -51.10
C TYR A 133 48.22 -12.61 -50.06
N HIS A 134 48.35 -11.29 -49.98
CA HIS A 134 49.17 -10.62 -48.93
C HIS A 134 48.57 -10.72 -47.54
N GLU A 135 47.22 -10.84 -47.47
CA GLU A 135 46.49 -10.93 -46.23
C GLU A 135 45.62 -12.21 -46.21
N GLN A 136 45.28 -12.67 -45.01
CA GLN A 136 44.34 -13.79 -44.88
C GLN A 136 42.98 -13.39 -45.39
N ARG A 137 42.42 -14.18 -46.29
CA ARG A 137 41.05 -14.07 -46.82
C ARG A 137 40.25 -15.32 -46.51
N LEU A 138 38.95 -15.17 -46.33
CA LEU A 138 38.09 -16.34 -46.31
C LEU A 138 38.03 -16.89 -47.73
N VAL A 139 38.45 -18.13 -47.92
CA VAL A 139 38.54 -18.78 -49.24
C VAL A 139 37.74 -20.07 -49.21
N VAL A 140 36.89 -20.21 -50.23
CA VAL A 140 36.20 -21.45 -50.55
C VAL A 140 36.73 -21.89 -51.92
N ALA A 141 37.25 -23.12 -51.99
CA ALA A 141 37.70 -23.68 -53.29
C ALA A 141 37.10 -25.08 -53.48
N LYS A 142 36.71 -25.37 -54.72
CA LYS A 142 36.12 -26.64 -55.14
C LYS A 142 36.69 -27.10 -56.48
N PRO A 143 36.83 -28.45 -56.72
CA PRO A 143 37.28 -28.97 -58.00
C PRO A 143 36.17 -28.80 -59.05
N ILE A 144 36.57 -28.62 -60.31
CA ILE A 144 35.76 -28.71 -61.49
C ILE A 144 35.98 -30.12 -62.08
N GLU A 145 34.93 -30.96 -61.98
CA GLU A 145 35.00 -32.34 -62.46
C GLU A 145 34.18 -32.46 -63.74
N THR A 146 34.79 -33.06 -64.78
CA THR A 146 34.12 -33.40 -66.04
C THR A 146 34.52 -34.83 -66.42
N ASP A 147 33.56 -35.67 -66.72
CA ASP A 147 33.76 -37.10 -67.10
C ASP A 147 34.60 -37.88 -66.04
N GLY A 148 34.42 -37.55 -64.75
CA GLY A 148 35.11 -38.25 -63.66
C GLY A 148 36.55 -37.79 -63.43
N SER A 149 37.05 -36.81 -64.16
CA SER A 149 38.40 -36.23 -64.01
C SER A 149 38.32 -34.76 -63.55
N VAL A 150 39.23 -34.34 -62.65
CA VAL A 150 39.37 -32.94 -62.25
C VAL A 150 40.09 -32.19 -63.37
N ILE A 151 39.45 -31.15 -63.89
CA ILE A 151 40.00 -30.33 -65.00
C ILE A 151 40.52 -28.97 -64.48
N GLY A 152 40.24 -28.60 -63.26
CA GLY A 152 40.65 -27.35 -62.65
C GLY A 152 39.98 -27.10 -61.27
N TYR A 153 40.17 -25.92 -60.73
CA TYR A 153 39.63 -25.53 -59.45
C TYR A 153 38.99 -24.14 -59.51
N VAL A 154 37.85 -23.96 -58.84
CA VAL A 154 37.22 -22.67 -58.60
C VAL A 154 37.62 -22.19 -57.22
N PHE A 155 38.03 -20.95 -57.14
CA PHE A 155 38.32 -20.26 -55.87
C PHE A 155 37.42 -19.05 -55.74
N VAL A 156 36.68 -18.97 -54.60
CA VAL A 156 35.87 -17.84 -54.20
C VAL A 156 36.52 -17.26 -52.95
N SER A 157 36.95 -16.03 -52.99
CA SER A 157 37.60 -15.37 -51.85
C SER A 157 36.91 -14.07 -51.47
N SER A 158 36.64 -13.89 -50.18
CA SER A 158 36.11 -12.66 -49.64
C SER A 158 37.22 -11.87 -48.97
N ASP A 159 37.21 -10.55 -49.22
CA ASP A 159 38.14 -9.67 -48.51
C ASP A 159 37.68 -9.54 -47.08
N ASN A 160 38.58 -9.84 -46.11
CA ASN A 160 38.31 -9.65 -44.69
C ASN A 160 37.93 -8.20 -44.36
N ALA A 161 38.46 -7.23 -45.13
CA ALA A 161 38.20 -5.81 -44.94
C ALA A 161 36.70 -5.51 -45.17
N SER A 162 36.05 -6.04 -46.19
CA SER A 162 34.64 -5.78 -46.53
C SER A 162 33.70 -6.36 -45.47
N VAL A 163 33.98 -7.57 -44.97
CA VAL A 163 33.25 -8.20 -43.87
C VAL A 163 33.41 -7.43 -42.58
N LEU A 164 34.61 -6.99 -42.28
CA LEU A 164 34.94 -6.19 -41.10
C LEU A 164 34.28 -4.80 -41.13
N ASP A 165 34.23 -4.13 -42.28
CA ASP A 165 33.61 -2.81 -42.40
C ASP A 165 32.07 -2.89 -42.28
N THR A 166 31.43 -3.90 -42.84
CA THR A 166 30.05 -4.18 -42.60
C THR A 166 29.79 -4.41 -41.12
N TRP A 167 30.63 -5.21 -40.45
CA TRP A 167 30.52 -5.47 -39.02
C TRP A 167 30.68 -4.21 -38.16
N LYS A 168 31.69 -3.32 -38.50
CA LYS A 168 31.86 -2.03 -37.82
C LYS A 168 30.64 -1.14 -37.92
N THR A 169 30.00 -1.12 -39.08
CA THR A 169 28.74 -0.36 -39.28
C THR A 169 27.61 -0.90 -38.39
N PHE A 170 27.43 -2.21 -38.32
CA PHE A 170 26.43 -2.83 -37.42
C PHE A 170 26.74 -2.54 -35.94
N ILE A 171 28.00 -2.62 -35.53
CA ILE A 171 28.41 -2.26 -34.15
C ILE A 171 28.11 -0.78 -33.88
N GLY A 172 28.41 0.12 -34.83
CA GLY A 172 28.17 1.55 -34.70
C GLY A 172 26.68 1.85 -34.48
N VAL A 173 25.81 1.25 -35.29
CA VAL A 173 24.37 1.40 -35.15
C VAL A 173 23.88 0.80 -33.82
N ALA A 174 24.31 -0.40 -33.46
CA ALA A 174 23.92 -1.05 -32.22
C ALA A 174 24.33 -0.25 -30.98
N LEU A 175 25.55 0.36 -31.01
CA LEU A 175 26.07 1.17 -29.93
C LEU A 175 25.27 2.49 -29.77
N THR A 176 24.98 3.18 -30.88
CA THR A 176 24.19 4.43 -30.83
C THR A 176 22.76 4.19 -30.32
N VAL A 177 22.08 3.16 -30.82
CA VAL A 177 20.76 2.77 -30.32
C VAL A 177 20.82 2.34 -28.86
N GLY A 178 21.83 1.54 -28.49
CA GLY A 178 22.06 1.09 -27.13
C GLY A 178 22.23 2.26 -26.14
N VAL A 179 23.07 3.24 -26.48
CA VAL A 179 23.26 4.45 -25.65
C VAL A 179 21.96 5.24 -25.51
N ALA A 180 21.20 5.42 -26.60
CA ALA A 180 19.91 6.12 -26.55
C ALA A 180 18.90 5.43 -25.62
N VAL A 181 18.75 4.10 -25.74
CA VAL A 181 17.87 3.31 -24.87
C VAL A 181 18.33 3.36 -23.42
N MET A 182 19.65 3.28 -23.17
CA MET A 182 20.21 3.38 -21.82
C MET A 182 19.90 4.75 -21.18
N LEU A 183 20.02 5.84 -21.92
CA LEU A 183 19.69 7.18 -21.42
C LEU A 183 18.20 7.31 -21.09
N ILE A 184 17.31 6.77 -21.93
CA ILE A 184 15.87 6.76 -21.68
C ILE A 184 15.55 5.92 -20.44
N ALA A 185 16.12 4.73 -20.30
CA ALA A 185 15.93 3.87 -19.15
C ALA A 185 16.41 4.53 -17.85
N MET A 186 17.54 5.23 -17.89
CA MET A 186 18.09 5.97 -16.75
C MET A 186 17.17 7.14 -16.35
N LEU A 187 16.65 7.90 -17.31
CA LEU A 187 15.70 8.98 -17.06
C LEU A 187 14.40 8.45 -16.44
N MET A 188 13.85 7.38 -16.99
CA MET A 188 12.65 6.72 -16.45
C MET A 188 12.88 6.21 -15.02
N SER A 189 14.05 5.63 -14.75
CA SER A 189 14.45 5.17 -13.41
C SER A 189 14.48 6.31 -12.40
N LEU A 190 15.00 7.48 -12.77
CA LEU A 190 15.02 8.68 -11.93
C LEU A 190 13.60 9.13 -11.59
N ILE A 191 12.73 9.25 -12.60
CA ILE A 191 11.33 9.68 -12.41
C ILE A 191 10.57 8.70 -11.52
N PHE A 192 10.70 7.40 -11.78
CA PHE A 192 10.00 6.36 -11.04
C PHE A 192 10.48 6.28 -9.59
N SER A 193 11.79 6.31 -9.37
CA SER A 193 12.38 6.29 -8.03
C SER A 193 11.94 7.50 -7.18
N LYS A 194 11.90 8.70 -7.78
CA LYS A 194 11.40 9.90 -7.10
C LYS A 194 9.91 9.77 -6.75
N LYS A 195 9.10 9.32 -7.70
CA LYS A 195 7.65 9.18 -7.54
C LYS A 195 7.26 8.16 -6.46
N MET A 196 8.08 7.14 -6.23
CA MET A 196 7.88 6.15 -5.16
C MET A 196 8.44 6.60 -3.81
N ALA A 197 9.60 7.24 -3.79
CA ALA A 197 10.28 7.56 -2.54
C ALA A 197 9.70 8.79 -1.82
N GLU A 198 9.23 9.78 -2.55
CA GLU A 198 8.73 11.05 -1.99
C GLU A 198 7.54 10.86 -1.02
N PRO A 199 6.49 10.10 -1.34
CA PRO A 199 5.38 9.85 -0.41
C PRO A 199 5.82 9.08 0.85
N LEU A 200 6.74 8.14 0.72
CA LEU A 200 7.28 7.37 1.86
C LEU A 200 8.11 8.24 2.81
N ASP A 201 8.85 9.21 2.26
CA ASP A 201 9.61 10.16 3.08
C ASP A 201 8.65 11.11 3.83
N GLN A 202 7.62 11.63 3.16
CA GLN A 202 6.55 12.43 3.79
C GLN A 202 5.86 11.63 4.90
N LEU A 203 5.52 10.37 4.67
CA LEU A 203 4.93 9.50 5.68
C LEU A 203 5.87 9.28 6.87
N THR A 204 7.17 9.14 6.61
CA THR A 204 8.18 8.99 7.67
C THR A 204 8.27 10.24 8.54
N VAL A 205 8.25 11.43 7.92
CA VAL A 205 8.25 12.72 8.65
C VAL A 205 6.96 12.89 9.45
N ALA A 206 5.81 12.60 8.82
CA ALA A 206 4.51 12.66 9.49
C ALA A 206 4.44 11.71 10.70
N SER A 207 4.89 10.46 10.53
CA SER A 207 4.94 9.46 11.61
C SER A 207 5.83 9.89 12.80
N ARG A 208 6.92 10.60 12.53
CA ARG A 208 7.76 11.13 13.61
C ARG A 208 7.06 12.23 14.40
N LYS A 209 6.38 13.17 13.73
CA LYS A 209 5.59 14.21 14.41
C LYS A 209 4.45 13.58 15.21
N PHE A 210 3.79 12.59 14.61
CA PHE A 210 2.73 11.83 15.24
C PHE A 210 3.19 11.11 16.52
N ALA A 211 4.37 10.51 16.51
CA ALA A 211 4.99 9.89 17.70
C ALA A 211 5.33 10.89 18.80
N LEU A 212 5.49 12.18 18.47
CA LEU A 212 5.68 13.27 19.42
C LEU A 212 4.36 13.86 19.95
N GLY A 213 3.21 13.29 19.56
CA GLY A 213 1.88 13.72 20.01
C GLY A 213 1.20 14.76 19.14
N ASP A 214 1.76 15.11 17.98
CA ASP A 214 1.09 15.97 17.00
C ASP A 214 0.20 15.13 16.09
N PHE A 215 -1.05 14.93 16.50
CA PHE A 215 -2.05 14.15 15.75
C PHE A 215 -2.74 14.95 14.65
N SER A 216 -2.45 16.24 14.50
CA SER A 216 -3.03 17.10 13.46
C SER A 216 -2.37 16.89 12.09
N VAL A 217 -1.21 16.23 12.06
CA VAL A 217 -0.44 16.01 10.84
C VAL A 217 -1.18 15.07 9.88
N ARG A 218 -1.24 15.49 8.60
CA ARG A 218 -1.77 14.67 7.50
C ARG A 218 -0.74 14.58 6.39
N VAL A 219 -0.78 13.49 5.64
CA VAL A 219 0.03 13.30 4.45
C VAL A 219 -0.85 13.54 3.23
N GLU A 220 -0.42 14.44 2.37
CA GLU A 220 -1.16 14.77 1.15
C GLU A 220 -1.10 13.62 0.15
N ASN A 221 -2.25 13.29 -0.44
CA ASN A 221 -2.39 12.39 -1.59
C ASN A 221 -2.89 13.20 -2.81
N PRO A 222 -2.05 14.09 -3.40
CA PRO A 222 -2.50 15.13 -4.33
C PRO A 222 -3.05 14.58 -5.65
N LYS A 223 -2.84 13.31 -5.95
CA LYS A 223 -3.29 12.67 -7.20
C LYS A 223 -4.27 11.52 -7.00
N ARG A 224 -4.82 11.35 -5.77
CA ARG A 224 -5.66 10.17 -5.42
C ARG A 224 -5.07 8.90 -6.04
N ARG A 225 -3.86 8.57 -5.60
CA ARG A 225 -3.20 7.35 -6.05
C ARG A 225 -4.07 6.15 -5.70
N ASP A 226 -4.29 5.31 -6.69
CA ASP A 226 -5.09 4.08 -6.59
C ASP A 226 -4.18 2.84 -6.46
N ASP A 227 -2.97 3.05 -5.87
CA ASP A 227 -1.99 2.00 -5.61
C ASP A 227 -1.85 1.73 -4.09
N GLU A 228 -0.98 0.78 -3.73
CA GLU A 228 -0.72 0.39 -2.33
C GLU A 228 -0.19 1.57 -1.50
N ILE A 229 0.55 2.48 -2.12
CA ILE A 229 1.04 3.69 -1.45
C ILE A 229 -0.12 4.63 -1.14
N GLY A 230 -1.05 4.82 -2.08
CA GLY A 230 -2.27 5.61 -1.87
C GLY A 230 -3.10 5.05 -0.71
N THR A 231 -3.34 3.74 -0.70
CA THR A 231 -4.05 3.03 0.38
C THR A 231 -3.34 3.21 1.74
N LEU A 232 -2.00 3.19 1.76
CA LEU A 232 -1.22 3.40 2.98
C LEU A 232 -1.36 4.84 3.51
N LEU A 233 -1.31 5.85 2.63
CA LEU A 233 -1.51 7.26 3.00
C LEU A 233 -2.91 7.49 3.58
N ASP A 234 -3.94 6.96 2.94
CA ASP A 234 -5.32 7.08 3.40
C ASP A 234 -5.53 6.37 4.75
N SER A 235 -4.94 5.18 4.93
CA SER A 235 -4.97 4.45 6.20
C SER A 235 -4.28 5.22 7.33
N PHE A 236 -3.13 5.85 7.05
CA PHE A 236 -2.44 6.72 8.00
C PHE A 236 -3.31 7.92 8.39
N ASN A 237 -3.91 8.60 7.42
CA ASN A 237 -4.76 9.77 7.67
C ASN A 237 -6.01 9.38 8.49
N ASN A 238 -6.65 8.25 8.18
CA ASN A 238 -7.80 7.74 8.96
C ASN A 238 -7.41 7.41 10.40
N MET A 239 -6.24 6.81 10.61
CA MET A 239 -5.69 6.58 11.96
C MET A 239 -5.42 7.89 12.68
N ALA A 240 -4.84 8.88 11.99
CA ALA A 240 -4.57 10.21 12.53
C ALA A 240 -5.87 10.92 12.95
N ASP A 241 -6.91 10.87 12.12
CA ASP A 241 -8.23 11.41 12.43
C ASP A 241 -8.85 10.80 13.69
N THR A 242 -8.73 9.49 13.81
CA THR A 242 -9.29 8.74 14.95
C THR A 242 -8.57 9.11 16.24
N LEU A 243 -7.23 9.20 16.20
CA LEU A 243 -6.42 9.55 17.37
C LEU A 243 -6.55 11.02 17.75
N GLU A 244 -6.60 11.94 16.79
CA GLU A 244 -6.85 13.36 17.06
C GLU A 244 -8.20 13.57 17.75
N LYS A 245 -9.27 12.92 17.25
CA LYS A 245 -10.60 12.95 17.89
C LYS A 245 -10.57 12.38 19.31
N SER A 246 -9.82 11.29 19.51
CA SER A 246 -9.66 10.67 20.83
C SER A 246 -8.90 11.56 21.80
N ASP A 247 -7.80 12.16 21.35
CA ASP A 247 -7.00 13.05 22.19
C ASP A 247 -7.76 14.33 22.56
N ARG A 248 -8.47 14.93 21.60
CA ARG A 248 -9.35 16.08 21.85
C ARG A 248 -10.41 15.76 22.92
N LYS A 249 -11.10 14.62 22.81
CA LYS A 249 -12.07 14.17 23.82
C LYS A 249 -11.42 13.96 25.18
N ARG A 250 -10.18 13.47 25.23
CA ARG A 250 -9.41 13.30 26.47
C ARG A 250 -9.07 14.65 27.10
N GLN A 251 -8.63 15.63 26.30
CA GLN A 251 -8.31 16.97 26.77
C GLN A 251 -9.55 17.69 27.29
N GLU A 252 -10.68 17.61 26.58
CA GLU A 252 -11.99 18.15 27.04
C GLU A 252 -12.40 17.52 28.37
N LEU A 253 -12.24 16.20 28.53
CA LEU A 253 -12.52 15.51 29.79
C LEU A 253 -11.67 16.07 30.93
N ILE A 254 -10.35 16.20 30.74
CA ILE A 254 -9.44 16.74 31.78
C ILE A 254 -9.79 18.19 32.13
N ALA A 255 -10.11 19.02 31.14
CA ALA A 255 -10.52 20.40 31.34
C ALA A 255 -11.81 20.50 32.16
N ASN A 256 -12.83 19.71 31.80
CA ASN A 256 -14.11 19.68 32.51
C ASN A 256 -13.96 19.17 33.96
N ILE A 257 -13.18 18.11 34.17
CA ILE A 257 -12.85 17.61 35.53
C ILE A 257 -12.21 18.69 36.36
N SER A 258 -11.20 19.37 35.79
CA SER A 258 -10.48 20.43 36.53
C SER A 258 -11.41 21.56 36.92
N HIS A 259 -12.36 21.92 36.05
CA HIS A 259 -13.33 22.97 36.33
C HIS A 259 -14.31 22.56 37.44
N GLU A 260 -14.89 21.34 37.34
CA GLU A 260 -15.85 20.80 38.30
C GLU A 260 -15.24 20.52 39.68
N LEU A 261 -13.94 20.27 39.79
CA LEU A 261 -13.22 20.15 41.04
C LEU A 261 -12.86 21.51 41.66
N ARG A 262 -12.48 22.50 40.84
CA ARG A 262 -12.02 23.80 41.31
C ARG A 262 -13.13 24.56 42.05
N THR A 263 -14.34 24.54 41.54
CA THR A 263 -15.48 25.28 42.11
C THR A 263 -15.78 24.89 43.57
N PRO A 264 -16.03 23.61 43.90
CA PRO A 264 -16.27 23.22 45.31
C PRO A 264 -15.06 23.46 46.21
N MET A 265 -13.83 23.23 45.71
CA MET A 265 -12.62 23.49 46.48
C MET A 265 -12.48 24.96 46.84
N THR A 266 -12.73 25.88 45.93
CA THR A 266 -12.69 27.34 46.21
C THR A 266 -13.78 27.72 47.19
N THR A 267 -14.97 27.14 47.10
CA THR A 267 -16.09 27.40 48.04
C THR A 267 -15.75 26.92 49.45
N ILE A 268 -15.20 25.70 49.60
CA ILE A 268 -14.78 25.12 50.87
C ILE A 268 -13.70 26.00 51.49
N ALA A 269 -12.65 26.36 50.74
CA ALA A 269 -11.56 27.19 51.20
C ALA A 269 -12.07 28.57 51.63
N GLY A 270 -12.88 29.24 50.80
CA GLY A 270 -13.40 30.57 51.14
C GLY A 270 -14.29 30.59 52.38
N PHE A 271 -15.12 29.55 52.62
CA PHE A 271 -15.90 29.47 53.86
C PHE A 271 -15.01 29.15 55.06
N ALA A 272 -14.04 28.27 54.92
CA ALA A 272 -13.08 27.94 55.95
C ALA A 272 -12.26 29.17 56.36
N ASP A 273 -11.69 29.90 55.40
CA ASP A 273 -10.92 31.12 55.63
C ASP A 273 -11.80 32.19 56.27
N GLY A 274 -13.06 32.40 55.81
CA GLY A 274 -13.97 33.36 56.40
C GLY A 274 -14.41 33.04 57.83
N ILE A 275 -14.40 31.76 58.23
CA ILE A 275 -14.59 31.37 59.66
C ILE A 275 -13.31 31.67 60.47
N ILE A 276 -12.14 31.35 59.92
CA ILE A 276 -10.86 31.52 60.62
C ILE A 276 -10.52 33.00 60.84
N ASP A 277 -10.75 33.86 59.84
CA ASP A 277 -10.44 35.28 59.88
C ASP A 277 -11.56 36.13 60.57
N GLY A 278 -12.67 35.50 60.95
CA GLY A 278 -13.78 36.15 61.61
C GLY A 278 -14.70 37.00 60.74
N THR A 279 -14.52 36.90 59.42
CA THR A 279 -15.43 37.53 58.43
C THR A 279 -16.83 36.92 58.48
N ILE A 280 -16.93 35.64 58.85
CA ILE A 280 -18.22 34.97 59.15
C ILE A 280 -18.48 35.11 60.67
N PRO A 281 -19.62 35.75 61.06
CA PRO A 281 -19.99 35.89 62.48
C PRO A 281 -20.21 34.53 63.15
N ARG A 282 -19.84 34.41 64.44
CA ARG A 282 -19.95 33.18 65.22
C ARG A 282 -21.36 32.56 65.18
N GLU A 283 -22.44 33.37 65.14
CA GLU A 283 -23.82 32.92 65.08
C GLU A 283 -24.13 32.21 63.75
N GLN A 284 -23.29 32.37 62.71
CA GLN A 284 -23.47 31.76 61.40
C GLN A 284 -22.46 30.63 61.12
N GLU A 285 -21.49 30.39 61.95
CA GLU A 285 -20.46 29.38 61.76
C GLU A 285 -21.06 28.00 61.44
N ASP A 286 -22.03 27.54 62.22
CA ASP A 286 -22.70 26.26 62.02
C ASP A 286 -23.33 26.12 60.64
N LYS A 287 -23.87 27.18 60.10
CA LYS A 287 -24.48 27.20 58.75
C LYS A 287 -23.41 27.02 57.67
N TYR A 288 -22.27 27.66 57.82
CA TYR A 288 -21.17 27.57 56.83
C TYR A 288 -20.39 26.27 56.98
N LEU A 289 -20.23 25.73 58.19
CA LEU A 289 -19.66 24.40 58.43
C LEU A 289 -20.53 23.31 57.78
N ARG A 290 -21.86 23.41 57.84
CA ARG A 290 -22.76 22.50 57.11
C ARG A 290 -22.57 22.63 55.60
N LYS A 291 -22.41 23.84 55.02
CA LYS A 291 -22.12 24.06 53.63
C LYS A 291 -20.78 23.44 53.23
N ILE A 292 -19.73 23.57 54.02
CA ILE A 292 -18.43 22.92 53.80
C ILE A 292 -18.61 21.39 53.78
N ALA A 293 -19.36 20.82 54.73
CA ALA A 293 -19.63 19.39 54.79
C ALA A 293 -20.42 18.89 53.57
N ASP A 294 -21.42 19.65 53.12
CA ASP A 294 -22.19 19.31 51.93
C ASP A 294 -21.33 19.35 50.63
N GLU A 295 -20.50 20.39 50.51
CA GLU A 295 -19.60 20.52 49.35
C GLU A 295 -18.50 19.45 49.34
N THR A 296 -18.04 19.05 50.54
CA THR A 296 -17.10 17.91 50.65
C THR A 296 -17.74 16.59 50.26
N ARG A 297 -19.00 16.34 50.63
CA ARG A 297 -19.75 15.17 50.22
C ARG A 297 -20.00 15.17 48.70
N ARG A 298 -20.29 16.34 48.14
CA ARG A 298 -20.42 16.53 46.67
C ARG A 298 -19.12 16.20 45.97
N LEU A 299 -17.98 16.71 46.45
CA LEU A 299 -16.65 16.44 45.90
C LEU A 299 -16.34 14.92 45.94
N ALA A 300 -16.65 14.25 47.04
CA ALA A 300 -16.45 12.81 47.19
C ALA A 300 -17.30 12.00 46.19
N ARG A 301 -18.57 12.41 45.94
CA ARG A 301 -19.40 11.79 44.88
C ARG A 301 -18.83 12.03 43.50
N LEU A 302 -18.35 13.24 43.20
CA LEU A 302 -17.73 13.58 41.93
C LEU A 302 -16.53 12.67 41.62
N VAL A 303 -15.61 12.54 42.59
CA VAL A 303 -14.42 11.69 42.49
C VAL A 303 -14.82 10.21 42.24
N ARG A 304 -15.83 9.70 42.98
CA ARG A 304 -16.31 8.34 42.81
C ARG A 304 -16.87 8.14 41.43
N ASN A 305 -17.72 9.03 40.93
CA ASN A 305 -18.28 8.95 39.57
C ASN A 305 -17.20 8.97 38.48
N MET A 306 -16.09 9.72 38.73
CA MET A 306 -14.93 9.74 37.80
C MET A 306 -14.17 8.41 37.80
N LEU A 307 -14.01 7.79 38.97
CA LEU A 307 -13.39 6.46 39.07
C LEU A 307 -14.23 5.41 38.36
N ASP A 308 -15.56 5.44 38.57
CA ASP A 308 -16.51 4.54 37.89
C ASP A 308 -16.45 4.73 36.36
N LEU A 309 -16.38 5.99 35.90
CA LEU A 309 -16.22 6.31 34.49
C LEU A 309 -14.89 5.76 33.92
N SER A 310 -13.77 5.99 34.60
CA SER A 310 -12.45 5.50 34.20
C SER A 310 -12.44 3.96 34.11
N GLN A 311 -13.10 3.30 35.06
CA GLN A 311 -13.23 1.84 35.03
C GLN A 311 -14.11 1.35 33.89
N ALA A 312 -15.22 2.03 33.62
CA ALA A 312 -16.12 1.69 32.51
C ALA A 312 -15.45 1.91 31.13
N GLU A 313 -14.48 2.83 31.02
CA GLU A 313 -13.74 3.07 29.77
C GLU A 313 -12.62 2.06 29.51
N THR A 314 -11.94 1.60 30.56
CA THR A 314 -10.81 0.69 30.45
C THR A 314 -11.19 -0.78 30.46
N LYS A 315 -12.31 -1.14 31.06
CA LYS A 315 -12.78 -2.51 31.05
C LYS A 315 -13.47 -2.80 29.69
N ALA A 316 -12.81 -3.56 28.84
CA ALA A 316 -13.54 -4.38 27.88
C ALA A 316 -14.56 -5.20 28.68
N VAL A 317 -15.84 -5.20 28.23
CA VAL A 317 -16.91 -5.95 28.91
C VAL A 317 -16.44 -7.37 29.15
N ASP A 318 -16.19 -7.67 30.40
CA ASP A 318 -15.87 -9.02 30.81
C ASP A 318 -17.14 -9.87 30.75
N LYS A 319 -17.38 -10.47 29.59
CA LYS A 319 -18.57 -11.31 29.38
C LYS A 319 -18.69 -12.45 30.39
N SER A 320 -17.59 -12.78 31.11
CA SER A 320 -17.58 -13.80 32.16
C SER A 320 -18.33 -13.40 33.42
N LYS A 321 -18.60 -12.09 33.63
CA LYS A 321 -19.37 -11.59 34.77
C LYS A 321 -20.85 -11.52 34.55
N ARG A 322 -21.32 -11.81 33.35
CA ARG A 322 -22.75 -11.90 33.06
C ARG A 322 -23.31 -13.14 33.70
N ILE A 323 -24.34 -12.96 34.49
CA ILE A 323 -25.08 -14.04 35.21
C ILE A 323 -26.57 -13.94 34.90
N LYS A 324 -27.27 -15.04 35.13
CA LYS A 324 -28.73 -15.04 35.08
C LYS A 324 -29.28 -14.54 36.39
N PHE A 325 -30.16 -13.55 36.34
CA PHE A 325 -30.83 -13.05 37.55
C PHE A 325 -32.22 -12.53 37.20
N ASP A 326 -33.07 -12.40 38.24
CA ASP A 326 -34.41 -11.83 38.13
C ASP A 326 -34.36 -10.30 38.10
N LEU A 327 -34.73 -9.73 36.96
CA LEU A 327 -34.75 -8.28 36.77
C LEU A 327 -35.91 -7.62 37.54
N SER A 328 -37.02 -8.35 37.75
CA SER A 328 -38.18 -7.86 38.51
C SER A 328 -37.80 -7.63 39.98
N GLU A 329 -37.07 -8.60 40.57
CA GLU A 329 -36.59 -8.50 41.95
C GLU A 329 -35.57 -7.33 42.08
N LEU A 330 -34.59 -7.24 41.16
CA LEU A 330 -33.57 -6.19 41.20
C LEU A 330 -34.19 -4.79 41.09
N LEU A 331 -35.20 -4.64 40.24
CA LEU A 331 -35.94 -3.39 40.05
C LEU A 331 -36.69 -3.01 41.33
N LEU A 332 -37.42 -3.96 41.97
CA LEU A 332 -38.10 -3.71 43.24
C LEU A 332 -37.13 -3.32 44.35
N GLN A 333 -35.99 -4.02 44.51
CA GLN A 333 -34.93 -3.67 45.47
C GLN A 333 -34.43 -2.26 45.27
N THR A 334 -34.20 -1.85 44.01
CA THR A 334 -33.78 -0.51 43.67
C THR A 334 -34.81 0.53 44.06
N LEU A 335 -36.07 0.31 43.71
CA LEU A 335 -37.19 1.24 44.04
C LEU A 335 -37.36 1.43 45.54
N LEU A 336 -37.28 0.37 46.35
CA LEU A 336 -37.33 0.45 47.80
C LEU A 336 -36.25 1.37 48.38
N SER A 337 -35.08 1.42 47.77
CA SER A 337 -33.99 2.31 48.18
C SER A 337 -34.31 3.81 48.01
N PHE A 338 -35.29 4.14 47.16
CA PHE A 338 -35.74 5.51 46.87
C PHE A 338 -37.02 5.89 47.62
N GLU A 339 -37.69 4.97 48.36
CA GLU A 339 -38.98 5.19 49.00
C GLU A 339 -39.00 6.46 49.90
N SER A 340 -38.00 6.64 50.75
CA SER A 340 -37.88 7.81 51.62
C SER A 340 -37.77 9.13 50.85
N ARG A 341 -37.01 9.11 49.74
CA ARG A 341 -36.81 10.31 48.91
C ARG A 341 -38.06 10.63 48.07
N ALA A 342 -38.74 9.62 47.55
CA ALA A 342 -40.01 9.77 46.85
C ALA A 342 -41.10 10.33 47.80
N LYS A 343 -41.24 9.78 49.00
CA LYS A 343 -42.16 10.31 50.07
C LYS A 343 -41.86 11.75 50.46
N ALA A 344 -40.57 12.10 50.62
CA ALA A 344 -40.18 13.48 50.95
C ALA A 344 -40.62 14.50 49.89
N LYS A 345 -40.79 14.07 48.63
CA LYS A 345 -41.22 14.89 47.50
C LYS A 345 -42.71 14.66 47.15
N SER A 346 -43.40 13.86 47.95
CA SER A 346 -44.81 13.45 47.73
C SER A 346 -45.03 12.76 46.37
N LEU A 347 -44.04 12.02 45.88
CA LEU A 347 -44.15 11.26 44.66
C LEU A 347 -44.81 9.90 44.90
N ASP A 348 -45.68 9.53 43.99
CA ASP A 348 -46.21 8.16 43.92
C ASP A 348 -45.34 7.33 42.96
N VAL A 349 -45.13 6.04 43.25
CA VAL A 349 -44.34 5.13 42.42
C VAL A 349 -45.21 3.95 42.03
N ASP A 350 -45.50 3.81 40.72
CA ASP A 350 -46.38 2.80 40.14
C ASP A 350 -45.55 1.77 39.34
N PRO A 351 -45.06 0.69 39.98
CA PRO A 351 -44.36 -0.37 39.29
C PRO A 351 -45.33 -1.36 38.63
N GLN A 352 -45.36 -1.39 37.31
CA GLN A 352 -46.11 -2.33 36.52
C GLN A 352 -45.18 -3.49 36.08
N LEU A 353 -45.21 -4.54 36.89
CA LEU A 353 -44.36 -5.72 36.69
C LEU A 353 -45.21 -6.91 36.26
N PRO A 354 -44.69 -7.83 35.43
CA PRO A 354 -45.42 -9.04 35.07
C PRO A 354 -45.49 -10.01 36.25
N GLU A 355 -46.52 -10.85 36.29
CA GLU A 355 -46.70 -11.88 37.32
C GLU A 355 -45.53 -12.89 37.35
N ASN A 356 -44.98 -13.22 36.17
CA ASN A 356 -43.87 -14.13 36.04
C ASN A 356 -42.55 -13.36 36.04
N PRO A 357 -41.53 -13.84 36.77
CA PRO A 357 -40.20 -13.20 36.81
C PRO A 357 -39.57 -13.11 35.44
N ILE A 358 -38.88 -12.02 35.18
CA ILE A 358 -38.10 -11.81 33.94
C ILE A 358 -36.62 -12.07 34.23
N ILE A 359 -36.13 -13.23 33.76
CA ILE A 359 -34.72 -13.60 33.90
C ILE A 359 -33.94 -13.04 32.73
N VAL A 360 -32.92 -12.28 33.03
CA VAL A 360 -31.98 -11.67 32.04
C VAL A 360 -30.55 -12.22 32.22
N PHE A 361 -29.76 -12.10 31.15
CA PHE A 361 -28.35 -12.49 31.18
C PHE A 361 -27.49 -11.24 31.05
N ALA A 362 -27.04 -10.70 32.19
CA ALA A 362 -26.31 -9.43 32.27
C ALA A 362 -25.35 -9.40 33.49
N GLU A 363 -24.53 -8.38 33.60
CA GLU A 363 -23.75 -8.09 34.80
C GLU A 363 -24.66 -7.39 35.84
N ARG A 364 -25.00 -8.10 36.92
CA ARG A 364 -26.00 -7.66 37.88
C ARG A 364 -25.67 -6.29 38.50
N ASP A 365 -24.43 -6.05 38.90
CA ASP A 365 -24.00 -4.81 39.53
C ASP A 365 -24.11 -3.61 38.57
N SER A 366 -23.68 -3.81 37.32
CA SER A 366 -23.81 -2.80 36.25
C SER A 366 -25.27 -2.44 35.98
N ILE A 367 -26.17 -3.43 35.92
CA ILE A 367 -27.62 -3.17 35.74
C ILE A 367 -28.24 -2.50 36.97
N THR A 368 -27.79 -2.86 38.17
CA THR A 368 -28.17 -2.12 39.41
C THR A 368 -27.84 -0.64 39.31
N GLN A 369 -26.64 -0.33 38.78
CA GLN A 369 -26.21 1.07 38.58
C GLN A 369 -27.04 1.80 37.51
N VAL A 370 -27.47 1.12 36.45
CA VAL A 370 -28.39 1.65 35.42
C VAL A 370 -29.71 2.03 36.07
N LEU A 371 -30.33 1.07 36.77
CA LEU A 371 -31.60 1.29 37.43
C LEU A 371 -31.54 2.41 38.47
N TYR A 372 -30.45 2.43 39.27
CA TYR A 372 -30.23 3.49 40.26
C TYR A 372 -30.14 4.87 39.60
N ASN A 373 -29.34 5.03 38.56
CA ASN A 373 -29.15 6.31 37.89
C ASN A 373 -30.42 6.83 37.21
N LEU A 374 -31.18 5.94 36.58
CA LEU A 374 -32.47 6.31 35.92
C LEU A 374 -33.56 6.65 36.96
N THR A 375 -33.66 5.87 38.05
CA THR A 375 -34.59 6.14 39.14
C THR A 375 -34.23 7.42 39.90
N ASP A 376 -32.94 7.66 40.15
CA ASP A 376 -32.46 8.92 40.77
C ASP A 376 -32.85 10.14 39.93
N ASN A 377 -32.69 10.05 38.62
CA ASN A 377 -33.11 11.09 37.68
C ASN A 377 -34.62 11.30 37.72
N ALA A 378 -35.41 10.23 37.67
CA ALA A 378 -36.88 10.33 37.74
C ALA A 378 -37.33 11.00 39.05
N VAL A 379 -36.80 10.60 40.23
CA VAL A 379 -37.09 11.23 41.49
C VAL A 379 -36.66 12.69 41.57
N LYS A 380 -35.49 13.03 40.97
CA LYS A 380 -35.00 14.41 40.96
C LYS A 380 -35.84 15.35 40.12
N PHE A 381 -36.24 14.94 38.94
CA PHE A 381 -36.87 15.81 37.95
C PHE A 381 -38.39 15.72 37.92
N ALA A 382 -39.00 14.69 38.55
CA ALA A 382 -40.46 14.61 38.71
C ALA A 382 -41.01 15.80 39.50
N SER A 383 -42.15 16.33 39.08
CA SER A 383 -42.88 17.38 39.79
C SER A 383 -43.41 16.86 41.12
N PRO A 384 -43.38 17.65 42.22
CA PRO A 384 -43.96 17.22 43.49
C PRO A 384 -45.44 16.78 43.33
N GLY A 385 -45.82 15.67 43.96
CA GLY A 385 -47.18 15.10 43.86
C GLY A 385 -47.46 14.33 42.58
N SER A 386 -46.50 14.15 41.70
CA SER A 386 -46.67 13.35 40.47
C SER A 386 -46.38 11.86 40.67
N THR A 387 -46.68 11.05 39.66
CA THR A 387 -46.46 9.59 39.66
C THR A 387 -45.30 9.24 38.74
N ILE A 388 -44.33 8.47 39.26
CA ILE A 388 -43.29 7.81 38.45
C ILE A 388 -43.82 6.43 38.06
N LYS A 389 -43.98 6.20 36.75
CA LYS A 389 -44.40 4.90 36.23
C LYS A 389 -43.20 4.09 35.76
N ILE A 390 -43.16 2.81 36.14
CA ILE A 390 -42.08 1.91 35.77
C ILE A 390 -42.72 0.65 35.18
N LEU A 391 -42.40 0.36 33.92
CA LEU A 391 -42.92 -0.80 33.21
C LEU A 391 -41.78 -1.77 32.93
N LEU A 392 -42.05 -3.04 33.18
CA LEU A 392 -41.17 -4.15 32.81
C LEU A 392 -41.95 -5.18 32.00
N TYR A 393 -41.53 -5.41 30.76
CA TYR A 393 -42.24 -6.35 29.88
C TYR A 393 -41.24 -7.07 28.93
N LYS A 394 -41.71 -8.19 28.34
CA LYS A 394 -40.99 -8.95 27.33
C LYS A 394 -41.54 -8.63 25.95
N ARG A 395 -40.64 -8.40 25.00
CA ARG A 395 -40.98 -8.24 23.60
C ARG A 395 -39.80 -8.66 22.72
N ASP A 396 -40.05 -9.32 21.59
CA ASP A 396 -39.05 -9.68 20.57
C ASP A 396 -37.78 -10.37 21.14
N GLY A 397 -37.97 -11.23 22.16
CA GLY A 397 -36.84 -11.95 22.79
C GLY A 397 -35.99 -11.12 23.76
N LYS A 398 -36.42 -9.90 24.10
CA LYS A 398 -35.73 -9.00 25.03
C LYS A 398 -36.64 -8.58 26.19
N ALA A 399 -36.00 -8.22 27.30
CA ALA A 399 -36.62 -7.54 28.39
C ALA A 399 -36.56 -6.02 28.16
N TYR A 400 -37.66 -5.32 28.31
CA TYR A 400 -37.78 -3.87 28.22
C TYR A 400 -38.08 -3.29 29.59
N VAL A 401 -37.31 -2.27 29.97
CA VAL A 401 -37.57 -1.46 31.17
C VAL A 401 -37.85 -0.04 30.71
N SER A 402 -39.04 0.46 31.03
CA SER A 402 -39.43 1.86 30.84
C SER A 402 -39.54 2.55 32.18
N ILE A 403 -38.91 3.69 32.35
CA ILE A 403 -39.06 4.57 33.51
C ILE A 403 -39.54 5.91 33.02
N ASN A 404 -40.74 6.28 33.51
CA ASN A 404 -41.50 7.43 33.05
C ASN A 404 -41.80 8.35 34.23
N ASP A 405 -41.43 9.61 34.14
CA ASP A 405 -41.71 10.62 35.11
C ASP A 405 -42.48 11.82 34.52
N LYS A 406 -43.29 12.45 35.34
CA LYS A 406 -43.95 13.71 35.01
C LYS A 406 -43.19 14.87 35.64
N GLY A 407 -42.58 15.66 34.80
CA GLY A 407 -41.76 16.78 35.23
C GLY A 407 -41.57 17.82 34.13
N GLU A 408 -40.45 18.47 34.11
CA GLU A 408 -40.14 19.44 33.09
C GLU A 408 -39.72 18.72 31.79
N THR A 409 -40.24 19.17 30.64
CA THR A 409 -39.86 18.62 29.33
C THR A 409 -38.41 18.97 28.98
N ILE A 410 -37.65 17.97 28.57
CA ILE A 410 -36.29 18.18 28.03
C ILE A 410 -36.44 18.88 26.67
N PRO A 411 -35.74 20.02 26.45
CA PRO A 411 -35.76 20.69 25.16
C PRO A 411 -35.37 19.76 24.02
N PRO A 412 -36.02 19.84 22.85
CA PRO A 412 -35.68 18.99 21.70
C PRO A 412 -34.22 19.10 21.27
N ASP A 413 -33.62 20.29 21.41
CA ASP A 413 -32.23 20.56 21.08
C ASP A 413 -31.22 19.86 22.04
N ASP A 414 -31.65 19.57 23.28
CA ASP A 414 -30.84 18.90 24.28
C ASP A 414 -30.94 17.37 24.18
N LEU A 415 -32.04 16.82 23.67
CA LEU A 415 -32.30 15.37 23.61
C LEU A 415 -31.16 14.55 22.96
N PRO A 416 -30.52 14.99 21.85
CA PRO A 416 -29.41 14.26 21.25
C PRO A 416 -28.18 14.16 22.17
N TYR A 417 -28.01 15.11 23.09
CA TYR A 417 -26.80 15.30 23.89
C TYR A 417 -26.96 14.86 25.37
N ILE A 418 -28.14 14.46 25.83
CA ILE A 418 -28.34 14.13 27.26
C ILE A 418 -27.51 12.91 27.72
N PHE A 419 -27.07 12.08 26.79
CA PHE A 419 -26.17 10.97 27.06
C PHE A 419 -24.69 11.33 26.90
N ASP A 420 -24.36 12.60 26.58
CA ASP A 420 -22.99 13.06 26.51
C ASP A 420 -22.42 13.35 27.90
N ARG A 421 -21.09 13.26 28.02
CA ARG A 421 -20.40 13.52 29.29
C ARG A 421 -20.55 14.97 29.72
N PHE A 422 -20.83 15.18 31.00
CA PHE A 422 -20.96 16.52 31.59
C PHE A 422 -22.08 17.37 30.97
N HIS A 423 -22.91 16.78 30.13
CA HIS A 423 -24.05 17.50 29.57
C HIS A 423 -25.13 17.70 30.64
N LYS A 424 -25.57 18.95 30.77
CA LYS A 424 -26.71 19.36 31.58
C LYS A 424 -27.44 20.44 30.80
N SER A 425 -28.77 20.30 30.63
CA SER A 425 -29.58 21.39 30.12
C SER A 425 -29.47 22.61 31.06
N ASP A 426 -29.63 23.82 30.56
CA ASP A 426 -29.55 25.03 31.37
C ASP A 426 -30.51 25.01 32.53
N ARG A 427 -31.66 24.38 32.36
CA ARG A 427 -32.69 24.21 33.39
C ARG A 427 -32.31 23.15 34.43
N SER A 428 -31.72 22.04 34.00
CA SER A 428 -31.23 20.99 34.92
C SER A 428 -30.08 21.48 35.79
N ARG A 429 -29.28 22.46 35.32
CA ARG A 429 -28.26 23.11 36.13
C ARG A 429 -28.81 23.87 37.36
N SER A 430 -29.99 24.44 37.23
CA SER A 430 -30.65 25.16 38.32
C SER A 430 -31.33 24.22 39.35
N MET A 431 -31.89 23.09 38.89
CA MET A 431 -32.62 22.12 39.73
C MET A 431 -31.71 21.08 40.39
N ASP A 432 -30.67 20.59 39.68
CA ASP A 432 -29.69 19.63 40.21
C ASP A 432 -28.28 20.26 40.28
N LYS A 433 -28.08 21.06 41.29
CA LYS A 433 -26.76 21.67 41.57
C LYS A 433 -25.69 20.62 41.91
N ASP A 434 -26.10 19.45 42.39
CA ASP A 434 -25.22 18.38 42.86
C ASP A 434 -24.86 17.36 41.80
N GLY A 435 -25.58 17.27 40.69
CA GLY A 435 -25.31 16.37 39.60
C GLY A 435 -24.08 16.80 38.80
N VAL A 436 -23.37 15.85 38.22
CA VAL A 436 -22.16 16.07 37.47
C VAL A 436 -22.39 15.90 35.95
N GLY A 437 -23.59 15.42 35.55
CA GLY A 437 -23.87 15.10 34.15
C GLY A 437 -23.16 13.83 33.65
N LEU A 438 -22.80 12.90 34.53
CA LEU A 438 -22.15 11.63 34.20
C LEU A 438 -23.08 10.43 34.25
N GLY A 439 -24.22 10.54 34.99
CA GLY A 439 -25.11 9.40 35.24
C GLY A 439 -25.71 8.80 33.97
N LEU A 440 -26.30 9.62 33.08
CA LEU A 440 -26.90 9.15 31.82
C LEU A 440 -25.84 8.65 30.84
N TYR A 441 -24.68 9.28 30.77
CA TYR A 441 -23.57 8.76 29.98
C TYR A 441 -23.16 7.36 30.44
N LEU A 442 -23.03 7.13 31.74
CA LEU A 442 -22.69 5.83 32.29
C LEU A 442 -23.79 4.78 32.00
N VAL A 443 -25.06 5.15 32.09
CA VAL A 443 -26.21 4.31 31.71
C VAL A 443 -26.07 3.85 30.26
N LYS A 444 -25.89 4.79 29.31
CA LYS A 444 -25.72 4.46 27.90
C LYS A 444 -24.52 3.57 27.64
N ARG A 445 -23.41 3.84 28.33
CA ARG A 445 -22.19 3.04 28.24
C ARG A 445 -22.40 1.60 28.71
N ILE A 446 -23.05 1.41 29.86
CA ILE A 446 -23.37 0.09 30.40
C ILE A 446 -24.30 -0.67 29.47
N ILE A 447 -25.39 -0.07 29.03
CA ILE A 447 -26.35 -0.73 28.14
C ILE A 447 -25.69 -1.13 26.79
N ASN A 448 -24.96 -0.21 26.17
CA ASN A 448 -24.21 -0.52 24.95
C ASN A 448 -23.16 -1.62 25.16
N SER A 449 -22.58 -1.70 26.35
CA SER A 449 -21.63 -2.76 26.71
C SER A 449 -22.27 -4.15 26.80
N HIS A 450 -23.59 -4.21 26.95
CA HIS A 450 -24.38 -5.44 26.90
C HIS A 450 -24.94 -5.76 25.51
N ASP A 451 -24.47 -5.03 24.47
CA ASP A 451 -24.94 -5.14 23.08
C ASP A 451 -26.44 -4.76 22.96
N GLU A 452 -26.94 -3.86 23.86
CA GLU A 452 -28.31 -3.40 23.95
C GLU A 452 -28.39 -1.87 23.81
N ASP A 453 -29.63 -1.32 23.73
CA ASP A 453 -29.80 0.12 23.48
C ASP A 453 -30.70 0.78 24.53
N ILE A 454 -30.55 2.11 24.66
CA ILE A 454 -31.40 2.97 25.48
C ILE A 454 -31.88 4.15 24.64
N ALA A 455 -33.17 4.43 24.76
CA ALA A 455 -33.83 5.56 24.12
C ALA A 455 -34.47 6.48 25.17
N VAL A 456 -34.72 7.72 24.79
CA VAL A 456 -35.42 8.72 25.60
C VAL A 456 -36.45 9.43 24.75
N THR A 457 -37.59 9.69 25.33
CA THR A 457 -38.63 10.60 24.79
C THR A 457 -39.01 11.59 25.86
N SER A 458 -39.21 12.87 25.50
CA SER A 458 -39.68 13.90 26.42
C SER A 458 -40.65 14.83 25.68
N ARG A 459 -41.93 14.79 26.08
CA ARG A 459 -42.99 15.60 25.47
C ARG A 459 -44.07 15.90 26.53
N ASP A 460 -44.64 17.08 26.45
CA ASP A 460 -45.81 17.49 27.24
C ASP A 460 -45.63 17.29 28.77
N GLY A 461 -44.42 17.53 29.28
CA GLY A 461 -44.13 17.35 30.70
C GLY A 461 -43.93 15.88 31.11
N VAL A 462 -43.78 14.97 30.18
CA VAL A 462 -43.51 13.56 30.43
C VAL A 462 -42.17 13.15 29.81
N THR A 463 -41.26 12.62 30.63
CA THR A 463 -40.01 12.06 30.17
C THR A 463 -39.97 10.55 30.38
N GLU A 464 -39.66 9.80 29.34
CA GLU A 464 -39.59 8.36 29.38
C GLU A 464 -38.21 7.88 28.90
N PHE A 465 -37.55 7.07 29.72
CA PHE A 465 -36.35 6.33 29.37
C PHE A 465 -36.67 4.87 29.19
N VAL A 466 -36.30 4.30 28.04
CA VAL A 466 -36.54 2.87 27.74
C VAL A 466 -35.21 2.21 27.40
N PHE A 467 -34.88 1.13 28.07
CA PHE A 467 -33.71 0.32 27.73
C PHE A 467 -34.05 -1.17 27.61
N THR A 468 -33.19 -1.90 26.92
CA THR A 468 -33.35 -3.33 26.67
C THR A 468 -32.27 -4.17 27.33
N LEU A 469 -32.60 -5.44 27.64
CA LEU A 469 -31.66 -6.46 28.11
C LEU A 469 -31.98 -7.80 27.45
N PRO A 470 -30.94 -8.66 27.20
CA PRO A 470 -31.16 -9.99 26.65
C PRO A 470 -31.81 -10.90 27.68
N LEU A 471 -32.84 -11.65 27.26
CA LEU A 471 -33.44 -12.70 28.09
C LEU A 471 -32.42 -13.85 28.27
N ALA A 472 -32.52 -14.56 29.39
CA ALA A 472 -31.59 -15.62 29.77
C ALA A 472 -31.94 -17.01 29.22
#